data_bbb560a7a4b67df29f86eb3e6386fb75
#
_entry.id   bbb560a7a4b67df29f86eb3e6386fb75
#
_cell.length_a   1.000
_cell.length_b   1.000
_cell.length_c   1.000
_cell.angle_alpha   90.00
_cell.angle_beta   90.00
_cell.angle_gamma   90.00
#
_symmetry.space_group_name_H-M   'P 1'
#
loop_
_entity.id
_entity.type
_entity.pdbx_description
1 polymer ?
#
loop_
_entity_poly.entity_id
_entity_poly.type
_entity_poly.pdbx_seq_one_letter_code
_entity_poly.pdbx_strand_id
1 'polypeptide(L)'
;RRSAKMRLVRSSRVFLVILILAAFVLPAHAQNKRIVIAASVLFDGKGHVAHNTRIVVEGVKIVAIDPKAGPVDYDLRALTVLPGWIDAHDHITWSFGKDGKNVGAGETTQEAAYRSATNAWLTLMAGFTTIQSLGSPTDLPLREAIAKGLLPGPRILTAVEPLIGRGEQTGTPDDIRAFVRKQKMAGADVIKIFASQSIRQGGGMTLSPEQLGAACDEANKQGLRSLVHAYKDAVRAATLAGCTQIEHGTLATDDDLKLMAEKGTYLDPQAGLIIENYLLNKDRYIGTPGYTAEGFAAMEKILPLNHQLVQRAAKTPRLKIVFGTDAVAGSHGRNAEEFIDRVRDGGVDPMAAMVSANSLGAEAMGLSDQIGSIAPGLQADIIALDGDPLKDITAVRRVVFVMKGGVVYKSPARH
;
A
#
# COMPACT_ATOMS: atom_id res chain seq x y z
N ARG A 1 78.48 -53.72 -32.02
CA ARG A 1 79.08 -53.32 -33.30
C ARG A 1 78.24 -52.23 -33.92
N ARG A 2 78.79 -51.08 -34.06
CA ARG A 2 78.28 -49.78 -34.48
C ARG A 2 77.41 -49.04 -33.45
N SER A 3 78.13 -48.21 -32.74
CA SER A 3 77.73 -47.11 -31.89
C SER A 3 76.99 -46.03 -32.80
N ALA A 4 75.82 -45.65 -32.41
CA ALA A 4 75.13 -44.47 -32.98
C ALA A 4 75.11 -43.38 -31.94
N LYS A 5 75.85 -42.31 -32.15
CA LYS A 5 75.88 -41.11 -31.32
C LYS A 5 74.58 -40.33 -31.53
N MET A 6 73.87 -40.22 -30.48
CA MET A 6 72.67 -39.40 -30.43
C MET A 6 73.02 -37.94 -30.08
N ARG A 7 72.81 -37.01 -31.05
CA ARG A 7 73.05 -35.60 -30.85
C ARG A 7 71.86 -35.01 -30.05
N LEU A 8 72.16 -34.42 -28.92
CA LEU A 8 71.21 -33.62 -28.15
C LEU A 8 70.98 -32.29 -28.85
N VAL A 9 69.76 -32.06 -29.34
CA VAL A 9 69.34 -30.74 -29.80
C VAL A 9 68.70 -30.02 -28.63
N ARG A 10 69.36 -28.96 -28.13
CA ARG A 10 68.82 -28.04 -27.18
C ARG A 10 67.79 -27.10 -27.87
N SER A 11 66.53 -27.32 -27.67
CA SER A 11 65.49 -26.35 -28.04
C SER A 11 65.27 -25.34 -26.93
N SER A 12 65.72 -24.11 -27.11
CA SER A 12 65.41 -22.96 -26.26
C SER A 12 63.94 -22.65 -26.39
N ARG A 13 63.13 -22.92 -25.35
CA ARG A 13 61.77 -22.46 -25.24
C ARG A 13 61.77 -21.05 -24.67
N VAL A 14 61.53 -20.07 -25.53
CA VAL A 14 61.22 -18.72 -25.14
C VAL A 14 59.82 -18.74 -24.54
N PHE A 15 59.69 -18.56 -23.23
CA PHE A 15 58.40 -18.33 -22.57
C PHE A 15 58.00 -16.87 -22.78
N LEU A 16 57.03 -16.66 -23.69
CA LEU A 16 56.35 -15.38 -23.84
C LEU A 16 55.35 -15.24 -22.71
N VAL A 17 55.67 -14.47 -21.68
CA VAL A 17 54.73 -14.10 -20.60
C VAL A 17 53.81 -13.00 -21.14
N ILE A 18 52.62 -13.38 -21.56
CA ILE A 18 51.57 -12.42 -21.88
C ILE A 18 50.96 -11.93 -20.55
N LEU A 19 51.33 -10.74 -20.13
CA LEU A 19 50.66 -10.02 -19.03
C LEU A 19 49.28 -9.57 -19.51
N ILE A 20 48.24 -10.37 -19.17
CA ILE A 20 46.87 -9.93 -19.34
C ILE A 20 46.58 -8.88 -18.25
N LEU A 21 46.65 -7.60 -18.58
CA LEU A 21 46.05 -6.52 -17.79
C LEU A 21 44.53 -6.74 -17.79
N ALA A 22 43.99 -7.44 -16.78
CA ALA A 22 42.58 -7.41 -16.47
C ALA A 22 42.24 -5.98 -16.00
N ALA A 23 41.82 -5.13 -16.93
CA ALA A 23 41.18 -3.90 -16.56
C ALA A 23 39.91 -4.27 -15.80
N PHE A 24 39.97 -4.20 -14.47
CA PHE A 24 38.77 -4.15 -13.63
C PHE A 24 37.98 -2.90 -14.06
N VAL A 25 37.04 -3.08 -14.96
CA VAL A 25 35.96 -2.13 -15.16
C VAL A 25 35.14 -2.18 -13.86
N LEU A 26 35.53 -1.36 -12.88
CA LEU A 26 34.65 -1.08 -11.76
C LEU A 26 33.32 -0.62 -12.39
N PRO A 27 32.19 -1.22 -12.01
CA PRO A 27 30.90 -0.70 -12.46
C PRO A 27 30.89 0.78 -12.11
N ALA A 28 30.76 1.62 -13.11
CA ALA A 28 30.54 3.05 -12.88
C ALA A 28 29.35 3.11 -11.93
N HIS A 29 29.61 3.51 -10.69
CA HIS A 29 28.55 3.84 -9.76
C HIS A 29 27.74 4.90 -10.51
N ALA A 30 26.50 4.54 -10.93
CA ALA A 30 25.58 5.49 -11.46
C ALA A 30 25.60 6.64 -10.45
N GLN A 31 26.19 7.77 -10.82
CA GLN A 31 26.28 8.93 -9.94
C GLN A 31 24.86 9.17 -9.48
N ASN A 32 24.58 9.02 -8.16
CA ASN A 32 23.26 9.23 -7.62
C ASN A 32 22.83 10.64 -8.03
N LYS A 33 21.96 10.71 -9.02
CA LYS A 33 21.52 11.98 -9.58
C LYS A 33 20.94 12.81 -8.44
N ARG A 34 21.56 13.94 -8.16
CA ARG A 34 21.04 14.90 -7.20
C ARG A 34 19.89 15.66 -7.86
N ILE A 35 18.76 15.75 -7.17
CA ILE A 35 17.56 16.46 -7.61
C ILE A 35 17.17 17.45 -6.52
N VAL A 36 16.89 18.69 -6.90
CA VAL A 36 16.41 19.75 -6.00
C VAL A 36 15.00 20.16 -6.40
N ILE A 37 14.07 20.03 -5.48
CA ILE A 37 12.64 20.37 -5.65
C ILE A 37 12.36 21.62 -4.81
N ALA A 38 11.90 22.72 -5.43
CA ALA A 38 11.48 23.93 -4.72
C ALA A 38 9.99 23.89 -4.40
N ALA A 39 9.61 24.22 -3.17
CA ALA A 39 8.22 24.24 -2.69
C ALA A 39 7.95 25.51 -1.87
N SER A 40 6.83 26.20 -2.16
CA SER A 40 6.32 27.28 -1.29
C SER A 40 5.54 26.74 -0.10
N VAL A 41 4.81 25.62 -0.29
CA VAL A 41 4.05 24.93 0.74
C VAL A 41 4.47 23.45 0.74
N LEU A 42 4.95 22.98 1.87
CA LEU A 42 5.42 21.61 2.08
C LEU A 42 4.75 21.02 3.33
N PHE A 43 3.94 19.97 3.18
CA PHE A 43 3.47 19.16 4.29
C PHE A 43 4.51 18.09 4.61
N ASP A 44 4.92 18.00 5.88
CA ASP A 44 5.94 17.02 6.28
C ASP A 44 5.43 15.58 6.42
N GLY A 45 4.10 15.39 6.39
CA GLY A 45 3.42 14.11 6.61
C GLY A 45 3.15 13.80 8.09
N LYS A 46 3.58 14.67 9.03
CA LYS A 46 3.39 14.53 10.50
C LYS A 46 2.48 15.60 11.09
N GLY A 47 1.84 16.40 10.24
CA GLY A 47 0.92 17.46 10.67
C GLY A 47 1.54 18.87 10.68
N HIS A 48 2.78 19.05 10.23
CA HIS A 48 3.39 20.37 10.12
C HIS A 48 3.47 20.84 8.66
N VAL A 49 3.43 22.16 8.49
CA VAL A 49 3.57 22.82 7.19
C VAL A 49 4.83 23.69 7.22
N ALA A 50 5.76 23.40 6.33
CA ALA A 50 6.92 24.25 6.07
C ALA A 50 6.67 25.15 4.84
N HIS A 51 7.28 26.32 4.85
CA HIS A 51 7.14 27.29 3.77
C HIS A 51 8.48 27.65 3.14
N ASN A 52 8.47 27.90 1.81
CA ASN A 52 9.60 28.42 1.04
C ASN A 52 10.89 27.63 1.27
N THR A 53 10.82 26.32 1.08
CA THR A 53 11.93 25.39 1.29
C THR A 53 12.27 24.61 0.02
N ARG A 54 13.37 23.85 0.08
CA ARG A 54 13.77 22.94 -1.00
C ARG A 54 14.10 21.58 -0.44
N ILE A 55 13.69 20.56 -1.18
CA ILE A 55 13.96 19.15 -0.88
C ILE A 55 15.12 18.72 -1.77
N VAL A 56 16.16 18.17 -1.14
CA VAL A 56 17.32 17.60 -1.86
C VAL A 56 17.22 16.10 -1.83
N VAL A 57 17.19 15.50 -3.01
CA VAL A 57 17.13 14.05 -3.22
C VAL A 57 18.43 13.59 -3.85
N GLU A 58 18.99 12.48 -3.36
CA GLU A 58 20.13 11.78 -3.97
C GLU A 58 19.81 10.29 -4.09
N GLY A 59 19.79 9.79 -5.32
CA GLY A 59 19.33 8.44 -5.60
C GLY A 59 17.89 8.24 -5.14
N VAL A 60 17.66 7.31 -4.21
CA VAL A 60 16.32 6.98 -3.70
C VAL A 60 15.94 7.74 -2.42
N LYS A 61 16.84 8.57 -1.87
CA LYS A 61 16.68 9.17 -0.54
C LYS A 61 16.56 10.69 -0.58
N ILE A 62 15.77 11.23 0.33
CA ILE A 62 15.85 12.63 0.74
C ILE A 62 17.08 12.77 1.60
N VAL A 63 18.00 13.67 1.23
CA VAL A 63 19.25 13.87 1.97
C VAL A 63 19.25 15.18 2.78
N ALA A 64 18.47 16.19 2.35
CA ALA A 64 18.35 17.45 3.07
C ALA A 64 17.05 18.18 2.78
N ILE A 65 16.62 19.02 3.74
CA ILE A 65 15.65 20.09 3.53
C ILE A 65 16.43 21.40 3.73
N ASP A 66 16.76 22.08 2.63
CA ASP A 66 17.62 23.27 2.65
C ASP A 66 17.08 24.34 1.69
N PRO A 67 16.58 25.47 2.20
CA PRO A 67 16.01 26.54 1.37
C PRO A 67 17.03 27.20 0.40
N LYS A 68 18.32 26.98 0.61
CA LYS A 68 19.39 27.52 -0.22
C LYS A 68 19.94 26.52 -1.25
N ALA A 69 19.54 25.27 -1.19
CA ALA A 69 20.00 24.24 -2.13
C ALA A 69 19.72 24.62 -3.58
N GLY A 70 20.63 24.33 -4.51
CA GLY A 70 20.47 24.58 -5.93
C GLY A 70 21.50 23.86 -6.78
N PRO A 71 21.38 23.92 -8.10
CA PRO A 71 20.26 24.49 -8.87
C PRO A 71 18.94 23.73 -8.65
N VAL A 72 17.81 24.39 -8.94
CA VAL A 72 16.47 23.78 -8.83
C VAL A 72 16.17 23.00 -10.11
N ASP A 73 15.83 21.71 -9.98
CA ASP A 73 15.44 20.83 -11.07
C ASP A 73 13.93 20.86 -11.32
N TYR A 74 13.12 20.91 -10.23
CA TYR A 74 11.67 21.00 -10.27
C TYR A 74 11.18 22.16 -9.43
N ASP A 75 10.55 23.13 -10.09
CA ASP A 75 9.91 24.27 -9.43
C ASP A 75 8.43 23.96 -9.20
N LEU A 76 8.10 23.56 -7.97
CA LEU A 76 6.74 23.23 -7.53
C LEU A 76 6.14 24.29 -6.61
N ARG A 77 6.66 25.55 -6.66
CA ARG A 77 6.24 26.64 -5.75
C ARG A 77 4.78 27.06 -5.92
N ALA A 78 4.16 26.81 -7.09
CA ALA A 78 2.74 27.04 -7.32
C ALA A 78 1.83 25.92 -6.77
N LEU A 79 2.41 24.87 -6.21
CA LEU A 79 1.73 23.62 -5.82
C LEU A 79 1.88 23.36 -4.32
N THR A 80 1.04 22.49 -3.77
CA THR A 80 1.22 21.95 -2.42
C THR A 80 1.98 20.62 -2.52
N VAL A 81 3.17 20.59 -1.91
CA VAL A 81 4.05 19.40 -1.89
C VAL A 81 3.84 18.61 -0.61
N LEU A 82 3.75 17.29 -0.71
CA LEU A 82 3.54 16.38 0.41
C LEU A 82 4.19 15.01 0.15
N PRO A 83 4.33 14.13 1.18
CA PRO A 83 4.79 12.76 0.96
C PRO A 83 3.83 12.01 0.05
N GLY A 84 4.35 11.06 -0.71
CA GLY A 84 3.51 10.11 -1.43
C GLY A 84 2.57 9.38 -0.48
N TRP A 85 1.31 9.25 -0.87
CA TRP A 85 0.28 8.65 -0.04
C TRP A 85 0.45 7.14 0.11
N ILE A 86 -0.05 6.64 1.23
CA ILE A 86 -0.08 5.24 1.63
C ILE A 86 -1.54 4.78 1.70
N ASP A 87 -1.86 3.70 1.01
CA ASP A 87 -3.15 3.00 1.10
C ASP A 87 -2.96 1.70 1.87
N ALA A 88 -3.52 1.62 3.09
CA ALA A 88 -3.34 0.47 3.97
C ALA A 88 -4.26 -0.70 3.63
N HIS A 89 -5.17 -0.55 2.66
CA HIS A 89 -6.10 -1.59 2.25
C HIS A 89 -6.48 -1.44 0.77
N ASP A 90 -5.90 -2.27 -0.08
CA ASP A 90 -6.12 -2.28 -1.53
C ASP A 90 -6.23 -3.74 -2.01
N HIS A 91 -6.85 -3.96 -3.16
CA HIS A 91 -6.88 -5.23 -3.89
C HIS A 91 -6.40 -5.00 -5.32
N ILE A 92 -5.13 -4.64 -5.47
CA ILE A 92 -4.53 -4.10 -6.69
C ILE A 92 -4.71 -4.99 -7.93
N THR A 93 -4.83 -6.29 -7.74
CA THR A 93 -5.02 -7.25 -8.84
C THR A 93 -6.49 -7.50 -9.20
N TRP A 94 -7.43 -6.94 -8.42
CA TRP A 94 -8.85 -7.09 -8.74
C TRP A 94 -9.29 -6.10 -9.81
N SER A 95 -9.85 -6.62 -10.89
CA SER A 95 -10.30 -5.83 -12.03
C SER A 95 -11.57 -6.41 -12.63
N PHE A 96 -12.26 -5.61 -13.43
CA PHE A 96 -13.32 -6.16 -14.27
C PHE A 96 -12.71 -6.97 -15.38
N GLY A 97 -13.29 -8.14 -15.66
CA GLY A 97 -12.86 -9.03 -16.70
C GLY A 97 -13.15 -8.52 -18.11
N LYS A 98 -12.84 -9.36 -19.08
CA LYS A 98 -13.02 -9.07 -20.52
C LYS A 98 -14.47 -8.80 -20.91
N ASP A 99 -15.41 -9.44 -20.22
CA ASP A 99 -16.86 -9.22 -20.36
C ASP A 99 -17.37 -7.96 -19.64
N GLY A 100 -16.48 -7.21 -19.00
CA GLY A 100 -16.82 -6.04 -18.21
C GLY A 100 -17.43 -6.34 -16.83
N LYS A 101 -17.52 -7.61 -16.45
CA LYS A 101 -18.07 -8.04 -15.15
C LYS A 101 -16.98 -8.25 -14.11
N ASN A 102 -17.36 -8.19 -12.84
CA ASN A 102 -16.50 -8.62 -11.75
C ASN A 102 -16.32 -10.16 -11.85
N VAL A 103 -15.09 -10.63 -11.66
CA VAL A 103 -14.74 -12.05 -11.84
C VAL A 103 -15.13 -12.57 -13.24
N GLY A 104 -14.78 -11.79 -14.28
CA GLY A 104 -15.11 -12.08 -15.67
C GLY A 104 -14.59 -13.42 -16.17
N ALA A 105 -15.41 -14.12 -16.96
CA ALA A 105 -15.04 -15.39 -17.56
C ALA A 105 -14.13 -15.21 -18.80
N GLY A 106 -13.28 -16.22 -19.05
CA GLY A 106 -12.51 -16.32 -20.28
C GLY A 106 -11.29 -15.43 -20.39
N GLU A 107 -10.83 -14.87 -19.28
CA GLU A 107 -9.59 -14.09 -19.22
C GLU A 107 -8.38 -15.01 -19.05
N THR A 108 -7.33 -14.76 -19.81
CA THR A 108 -6.05 -15.45 -19.64
C THR A 108 -5.25 -14.84 -18.49
N THR A 109 -4.29 -15.58 -17.93
CA THR A 109 -3.37 -15.08 -16.91
C THR A 109 -2.61 -13.83 -17.41
N GLN A 110 -2.28 -13.75 -18.69
CA GLN A 110 -1.60 -12.61 -19.29
C GLN A 110 -2.51 -11.36 -19.32
N GLU A 111 -3.78 -11.52 -19.71
CA GLU A 111 -4.76 -10.42 -19.70
C GLU A 111 -4.96 -9.88 -18.29
N ALA A 112 -5.10 -10.76 -17.28
CA ALA A 112 -5.21 -10.40 -15.88
C ALA A 112 -3.95 -9.64 -15.38
N ALA A 113 -2.75 -10.08 -15.79
CA ALA A 113 -1.50 -9.40 -15.44
C ALA A 113 -1.43 -7.97 -16.03
N TYR A 114 -1.87 -7.77 -17.27
CA TYR A 114 -1.93 -6.43 -17.87
C TYR A 114 -2.92 -5.51 -17.17
N ARG A 115 -4.07 -6.02 -16.73
CA ARG A 115 -5.02 -5.24 -15.93
C ARG A 115 -4.44 -4.85 -14.58
N SER A 116 -3.77 -5.77 -13.90
CA SER A 116 -3.09 -5.51 -12.64
C SER A 116 -1.99 -4.43 -12.79
N ALA A 117 -1.22 -4.48 -13.89
CA ALA A 117 -0.24 -3.43 -14.21
C ALA A 117 -0.91 -2.07 -14.48
N THR A 118 -2.08 -2.07 -15.14
CA THR A 118 -2.87 -0.85 -15.35
C THR A 118 -3.38 -0.28 -14.02
N ASN A 119 -3.92 -1.11 -13.13
CA ASN A 119 -4.34 -0.69 -11.80
C ASN A 119 -3.16 -0.07 -11.02
N ALA A 120 -1.99 -0.73 -11.03
CA ALA A 120 -0.79 -0.22 -10.37
C ALA A 120 -0.35 1.13 -10.93
N TRP A 121 -0.40 1.31 -12.25
CA TRP A 121 -0.13 2.59 -12.89
C TRP A 121 -1.11 3.68 -12.45
N LEU A 122 -2.42 3.40 -12.51
CA LEU A 122 -3.46 4.35 -12.14
C LEU A 122 -3.33 4.77 -10.66
N THR A 123 -3.10 3.82 -9.76
CA THR A 123 -2.92 4.05 -8.33
C THR A 123 -1.69 4.94 -8.07
N LEU A 124 -0.54 4.65 -8.73
CA LEU A 124 0.65 5.50 -8.63
C LEU A 124 0.39 6.92 -9.17
N MET A 125 -0.29 7.06 -10.32
CA MET A 125 -0.60 8.36 -10.92
C MET A 125 -1.59 9.18 -10.10
N ALA A 126 -2.39 8.53 -9.25
CA ALA A 126 -3.25 9.16 -8.26
C ALA A 126 -2.50 9.60 -6.97
N GLY A 127 -1.16 9.39 -6.90
CA GLY A 127 -0.32 9.84 -5.79
C GLY A 127 -0.03 8.79 -4.70
N PHE A 128 -0.55 7.58 -4.84
CA PHE A 128 -0.28 6.49 -3.88
C PHE A 128 1.02 5.79 -4.24
N THR A 129 2.07 6.06 -3.47
CA THR A 129 3.41 5.51 -3.70
C THR A 129 3.65 4.19 -2.99
N THR A 130 2.82 3.86 -2.00
CA THR A 130 2.83 2.59 -1.26
C THR A 130 1.42 2.13 -1.00
N ILE A 131 1.17 0.82 -1.19
CA ILE A 131 -0.12 0.18 -0.90
C ILE A 131 0.10 -1.14 -0.16
N GLN A 132 -0.95 -1.59 0.53
CA GLN A 132 -1.04 -2.91 1.10
C GLN A 132 -2.16 -3.68 0.42
N SER A 133 -1.81 -4.63 -0.46
CA SER A 133 -2.76 -5.47 -1.20
C SER A 133 -3.13 -6.70 -0.38
N LEU A 134 -4.43 -6.88 -0.11
CA LEU A 134 -4.90 -7.80 0.89
C LEU A 134 -5.54 -9.07 0.32
N GLY A 135 -4.82 -9.73 -0.55
CA GLY A 135 -5.14 -11.12 -0.79
C GLY A 135 -5.25 -11.59 -2.23
N SER A 136 -4.12 -11.64 -2.94
CA SER A 136 -4.00 -12.41 -4.17
C SER A 136 -2.57 -12.94 -4.33
N PRO A 137 -2.38 -14.24 -4.65
CA PRO A 137 -1.06 -14.77 -5.00
C PRO A 137 -0.42 -14.06 -6.20
N THR A 138 -1.23 -13.43 -7.06
CA THR A 138 -0.76 -12.66 -8.23
C THR A 138 -0.16 -11.30 -7.85
N ASP A 139 -0.29 -10.86 -6.61
CA ASP A 139 0.41 -9.68 -6.09
C ASP A 139 1.94 -9.85 -6.10
N LEU A 140 2.43 -11.08 -5.85
CA LEU A 140 3.86 -11.38 -5.76
C LEU A 140 4.62 -11.05 -7.06
N PRO A 141 4.25 -11.58 -8.23
CA PRO A 141 4.93 -11.26 -9.48
C PRO A 141 4.78 -9.78 -9.86
N LEU A 142 3.66 -9.13 -9.57
CA LEU A 142 3.47 -7.70 -9.79
C LEU A 142 4.41 -6.88 -8.89
N ARG A 143 4.47 -7.19 -7.58
CA ARG A 143 5.38 -6.57 -6.61
C ARG A 143 6.83 -6.66 -7.09
N GLU A 144 7.26 -7.85 -7.52
CA GLU A 144 8.62 -8.06 -8.02
C GLU A 144 8.91 -7.27 -9.30
N ALA A 145 8.00 -7.25 -10.26
CA ALA A 145 8.17 -6.50 -11.50
C ALA A 145 8.33 -5.00 -11.24
N ILE A 146 7.52 -4.45 -10.32
CA ILE A 146 7.62 -3.05 -9.92
C ILE A 146 8.92 -2.78 -9.14
N ALA A 147 9.30 -3.66 -8.22
CA ALA A 147 10.53 -3.50 -7.44
C ALA A 147 11.80 -3.56 -8.30
N LYS A 148 11.78 -4.35 -9.38
CA LYS A 148 12.86 -4.43 -10.38
C LYS A 148 12.82 -3.29 -11.42
N GLY A 149 11.85 -2.38 -11.35
CA GLY A 149 11.69 -1.27 -12.30
C GLY A 149 11.19 -1.69 -13.68
N LEU A 150 10.67 -2.90 -13.84
CA LEU A 150 10.10 -3.41 -15.10
C LEU A 150 8.74 -2.79 -15.40
N LEU A 151 7.99 -2.44 -14.35
CA LEU A 151 6.69 -1.79 -14.43
C LEU A 151 6.64 -0.59 -13.49
N PRO A 152 5.97 0.51 -13.87
CA PRO A 152 5.63 1.57 -12.95
C PRO A 152 4.48 1.12 -12.03
N GLY A 153 4.56 1.50 -10.76
CA GLY A 153 3.53 1.16 -9.76
C GLY A 153 3.98 1.56 -8.35
N PRO A 154 3.09 1.49 -7.36
CA PRO A 154 3.41 1.73 -5.96
C PRO A 154 4.31 0.63 -5.40
N ARG A 155 4.93 0.87 -4.24
CA ARG A 155 5.48 -0.20 -3.41
C ARG A 155 4.32 -1.05 -2.91
N ILE A 156 4.38 -2.36 -3.08
CA ILE A 156 3.32 -3.29 -2.71
C ILE A 156 3.77 -4.14 -1.52
N LEU A 157 2.99 -4.10 -0.44
CA LEU A 157 2.98 -5.12 0.60
C LEU A 157 1.79 -6.05 0.32
N THR A 158 1.92 -7.35 0.57
CA THR A 158 0.84 -8.30 0.26
C THR A 158 0.58 -9.31 1.36
N ALA A 159 -0.68 -9.73 1.48
CA ALA A 159 -1.09 -10.86 2.32
C ALA A 159 -0.97 -12.21 1.60
N VAL A 160 -0.72 -12.23 0.30
CA VAL A 160 -0.72 -13.39 -0.59
C VAL A 160 -2.10 -14.05 -0.62
N GLU A 161 -2.45 -14.87 0.40
CA GLU A 161 -3.78 -15.48 0.53
C GLU A 161 -4.40 -15.09 1.87
N PRO A 162 -5.70 -14.69 1.91
CA PRO A 162 -6.38 -14.37 3.15
C PRO A 162 -6.86 -15.63 3.87
N LEU A 163 -6.92 -15.57 5.21
CA LEU A 163 -7.66 -16.52 6.03
C LEU A 163 -9.16 -16.19 5.96
N ILE A 164 -9.94 -17.10 5.38
CA ILE A 164 -11.40 -16.94 5.25
C ILE A 164 -12.10 -17.67 6.39
N GLY A 165 -12.78 -16.92 7.27
CA GLY A 165 -13.60 -17.50 8.33
C GLY A 165 -14.85 -18.21 7.77
N ARG A 166 -15.01 -19.49 8.14
CA ARG A 166 -16.14 -20.36 7.76
C ARG A 166 -16.65 -21.17 8.95
N GLY A 167 -16.63 -20.58 10.14
CA GLY A 167 -16.92 -21.29 11.38
C GLY A 167 -15.96 -22.45 11.62
N GLU A 168 -16.47 -23.60 12.02
CA GLU A 168 -15.66 -24.80 12.25
C GLU A 168 -14.89 -25.28 11.00
N GLN A 169 -15.42 -25.02 9.79
CA GLN A 169 -14.75 -25.37 8.53
C GLN A 169 -13.46 -24.58 8.27
N THR A 170 -13.17 -23.54 9.04
CA THR A 170 -11.89 -22.82 8.98
C THR A 170 -10.74 -23.67 9.51
N GLY A 171 -11.04 -24.68 10.31
CA GLY A 171 -10.08 -25.57 10.94
C GLY A 171 -9.83 -25.24 12.42
N THR A 172 -8.97 -26.05 13.02
CA THR A 172 -8.54 -25.91 14.40
C THR A 172 -7.60 -24.72 14.59
N PRO A 173 -7.37 -24.23 15.81
CA PRO A 173 -6.33 -23.24 16.10
C PRO A 173 -4.95 -23.61 15.55
N ASP A 174 -4.59 -24.90 15.53
CA ASP A 174 -3.29 -25.34 15.00
C ASP A 174 -3.22 -25.31 13.46
N ASP A 175 -4.34 -25.62 12.78
CA ASP A 175 -4.46 -25.46 11.32
C ASP A 175 -4.29 -23.99 10.94
N ILE A 176 -4.87 -23.07 11.71
CA ILE A 176 -4.76 -21.62 11.51
C ILE A 176 -3.33 -21.13 11.72
N ARG A 177 -2.64 -21.60 12.77
CA ARG A 177 -1.20 -21.30 12.96
C ARG A 177 -0.37 -21.82 11.81
N ALA A 178 -0.66 -23.04 11.32
CA ALA A 178 0.03 -23.60 10.16
C ALA A 178 -0.22 -22.76 8.89
N PHE A 179 -1.44 -22.28 8.68
CA PHE A 179 -1.77 -21.34 7.59
C PHE A 179 -0.92 -20.06 7.68
N VAL A 180 -0.84 -19.41 8.85
CA VAL A 180 -0.04 -18.20 9.04
C VAL A 180 1.43 -18.44 8.69
N ARG A 181 2.02 -19.54 9.17
CA ARG A 181 3.41 -19.92 8.82
C ARG A 181 3.57 -20.15 7.32
N LYS A 182 2.59 -20.80 6.67
CA LYS A 182 2.60 -21.00 5.20
C LYS A 182 2.62 -19.66 4.47
N GLN A 183 1.79 -18.68 4.86
CA GLN A 183 1.80 -17.36 4.24
C GLN A 183 3.13 -16.63 4.43
N LYS A 184 3.73 -16.71 5.62
CA LYS A 184 5.08 -16.16 5.87
C LYS A 184 6.11 -16.75 4.92
N MET A 185 6.12 -18.07 4.75
CA MET A 185 7.04 -18.76 3.83
C MET A 185 6.77 -18.40 2.36
N ALA A 186 5.53 -18.12 2.00
CA ALA A 186 5.15 -17.66 0.67
C ALA A 186 5.56 -16.21 0.37
N GLY A 187 6.07 -15.47 1.37
CA GLY A 187 6.53 -14.09 1.21
C GLY A 187 5.47 -13.03 1.50
N ALA A 188 4.46 -13.36 2.32
CA ALA A 188 3.50 -12.39 2.83
C ALA A 188 4.18 -11.38 3.77
N ASP A 189 3.80 -10.11 3.66
CA ASP A 189 4.22 -9.00 4.52
C ASP A 189 3.23 -8.79 5.68
N VAL A 190 2.03 -9.37 5.56
CA VAL A 190 0.90 -9.20 6.47
C VAL A 190 -0.03 -10.40 6.38
N ILE A 191 -0.81 -10.67 7.42
CA ILE A 191 -1.88 -11.68 7.41
C ILE A 191 -3.24 -10.98 7.29
N LYS A 192 -3.98 -11.24 6.21
CA LYS A 192 -5.38 -10.83 6.08
C LYS A 192 -6.30 -11.91 6.64
N ILE A 193 -7.26 -11.48 7.44
CA ILE A 193 -8.23 -12.35 8.12
C ILE A 193 -9.63 -11.83 7.85
N PHE A 194 -10.54 -12.69 7.40
CA PHE A 194 -11.98 -12.41 7.35
C PHE A 194 -12.64 -13.04 8.58
N ALA A 195 -12.87 -12.22 9.61
CA ALA A 195 -13.45 -12.65 10.87
C ALA A 195 -14.98 -12.56 10.90
N SER A 196 -15.57 -11.93 9.91
CA SER A 196 -17.01 -11.80 9.75
C SER A 196 -17.43 -11.99 8.28
N GLN A 197 -18.72 -12.26 8.09
CA GLN A 197 -19.35 -12.15 6.78
C GLN A 197 -19.21 -10.71 6.25
N SER A 198 -19.32 -10.55 4.93
CA SER A 198 -19.48 -9.23 4.33
C SER A 198 -20.72 -8.53 4.91
N ILE A 199 -20.67 -7.20 4.94
CA ILE A 199 -21.83 -6.40 5.34
C ILE A 199 -23.04 -6.65 4.43
N ARG A 200 -22.83 -7.04 3.17
CA ARG A 200 -23.87 -7.47 2.24
C ARG A 200 -24.67 -8.69 2.73
N GLN A 201 -24.08 -9.49 3.61
CA GLN A 201 -24.63 -10.69 4.22
C GLN A 201 -24.97 -10.52 5.70
N GLY A 202 -24.92 -9.26 6.18
CA GLY A 202 -25.26 -8.91 7.56
C GLY A 202 -24.08 -8.84 8.55
N GLY A 203 -22.84 -9.14 8.14
CA GLY A 203 -21.63 -8.89 8.94
C GLY A 203 -21.48 -9.78 10.19
N GLY A 204 -22.14 -10.96 10.23
CA GLY A 204 -22.03 -11.88 11.37
C GLY A 204 -20.63 -12.47 11.52
N MET A 205 -20.20 -12.71 12.76
CA MET A 205 -18.88 -13.28 13.07
C MET A 205 -18.75 -14.71 12.50
N THR A 206 -17.60 -15.03 11.93
CA THR A 206 -17.29 -16.31 11.26
C THR A 206 -16.07 -17.03 11.82
N LEU A 207 -15.34 -16.40 12.74
CA LEU A 207 -14.25 -17.02 13.49
C LEU A 207 -14.54 -16.96 14.98
N SER A 208 -14.22 -18.04 15.72
CA SER A 208 -14.28 -18.00 17.17
C SER A 208 -13.16 -17.15 17.76
N PRO A 209 -13.29 -16.68 19.02
CA PRO A 209 -12.21 -15.99 19.73
C PRO A 209 -10.91 -16.79 19.77
N GLU A 210 -10.97 -18.13 19.90
CA GLU A 210 -9.81 -19.03 19.91
C GLU A 210 -9.13 -19.07 18.54
N GLN A 211 -9.91 -19.11 17.45
CA GLN A 211 -9.41 -19.07 16.08
C GLN A 211 -8.75 -17.73 15.76
N LEU A 212 -9.36 -16.61 16.18
CA LEU A 212 -8.76 -15.27 16.07
C LEU A 212 -7.47 -15.15 16.87
N GLY A 213 -7.49 -15.64 18.13
CA GLY A 213 -6.30 -15.68 18.97
C GLY A 213 -5.16 -16.46 18.32
N ALA A 214 -5.44 -17.62 17.74
CA ALA A 214 -4.44 -18.43 17.04
C ALA A 214 -3.84 -17.70 15.83
N ALA A 215 -4.67 -17.00 15.04
CA ALA A 215 -4.21 -16.27 13.87
C ALA A 215 -3.32 -15.07 14.24
N CYS A 216 -3.79 -14.23 15.17
CA CYS A 216 -3.10 -12.98 15.51
C CYS A 216 -1.85 -13.22 16.38
N ASP A 217 -1.89 -14.17 17.33
CA ASP A 217 -0.72 -14.58 18.11
C ASP A 217 0.38 -15.17 17.22
N GLU A 218 0.02 -16.09 16.30
CA GLU A 218 1.01 -16.66 15.37
C GLU A 218 1.55 -15.60 14.42
N ALA A 219 0.74 -14.68 13.89
CA ALA A 219 1.21 -13.57 13.07
C ALA A 219 2.26 -12.75 13.83
N ASN A 220 1.98 -12.36 15.07
CA ASN A 220 2.92 -11.63 15.92
C ASN A 220 4.22 -12.41 16.15
N LYS A 221 4.16 -13.73 16.42
CA LYS A 221 5.34 -14.60 16.58
C LYS A 221 6.19 -14.67 15.31
N GLN A 222 5.56 -14.61 14.14
CA GLN A 222 6.24 -14.60 12.84
C GLN A 222 6.74 -13.19 12.44
N GLY A 223 6.55 -12.16 13.28
CA GLY A 223 6.88 -10.77 12.98
C GLY A 223 6.00 -10.18 11.87
N LEU A 224 4.78 -10.68 11.73
CA LEU A 224 3.78 -10.18 10.78
C LEU A 224 2.69 -9.41 11.51
N ARG A 225 2.13 -8.42 10.82
CA ARG A 225 0.91 -7.73 11.24
C ARG A 225 -0.31 -8.53 10.80
N SER A 226 -1.44 -8.36 11.50
CA SER A 226 -2.72 -8.99 11.19
C SER A 226 -3.78 -7.93 10.92
N LEU A 227 -4.42 -7.99 9.76
CA LEU A 227 -5.46 -7.09 9.32
C LEU A 227 -6.77 -7.85 9.20
N VAL A 228 -7.77 -7.39 9.94
CA VAL A 228 -9.00 -8.16 10.16
C VAL A 228 -10.21 -7.44 9.58
N HIS A 229 -10.81 -8.02 8.52
CA HIS A 229 -12.15 -7.67 8.09
C HIS A 229 -13.14 -8.04 9.18
N ALA A 230 -13.72 -7.04 9.83
CA ALA A 230 -14.57 -7.24 11.00
C ALA A 230 -15.71 -6.24 11.07
N TYR A 231 -16.89 -6.75 11.37
CA TYR A 231 -18.10 -5.99 11.68
C TYR A 231 -18.66 -6.43 13.03
N LYS A 232 -19.41 -5.57 13.71
CA LYS A 232 -20.13 -5.92 14.95
C LYS A 232 -19.18 -6.55 16.02
N ASP A 233 -19.60 -7.70 16.57
CA ASP A 233 -18.89 -8.41 17.63
C ASP A 233 -17.49 -8.88 17.22
N ALA A 234 -17.25 -9.10 15.94
CA ALA A 234 -15.92 -9.48 15.43
C ALA A 234 -14.87 -8.38 15.64
N VAL A 235 -15.27 -7.10 15.71
CA VAL A 235 -14.36 -5.98 16.01
C VAL A 235 -13.78 -6.15 17.41
N ARG A 236 -14.65 -6.38 18.42
CA ARG A 236 -14.23 -6.60 19.79
C ARG A 236 -13.39 -7.87 19.95
N ALA A 237 -13.84 -8.97 19.33
CA ALA A 237 -13.14 -10.24 19.39
C ALA A 237 -11.72 -10.15 18.82
N ALA A 238 -11.54 -9.54 17.64
CA ALA A 238 -10.24 -9.34 17.01
C ALA A 238 -9.33 -8.39 17.82
N THR A 239 -9.90 -7.32 18.40
CA THR A 239 -9.16 -6.39 19.26
C THR A 239 -8.63 -7.11 20.52
N LEU A 240 -9.47 -7.93 21.16
CA LEU A 240 -9.08 -8.72 22.35
C LEU A 240 -8.06 -9.81 22.00
N ALA A 241 -8.12 -10.36 20.79
CA ALA A 241 -7.14 -11.32 20.27
C ALA A 241 -5.76 -10.71 19.97
N GLY A 242 -5.59 -9.39 20.12
CA GLY A 242 -4.33 -8.69 19.85
C GLY A 242 -4.00 -8.54 18.36
N CYS A 243 -5.01 -8.53 17.51
CA CYS A 243 -4.84 -8.25 16.09
C CYS A 243 -4.41 -6.79 15.87
N THR A 244 -3.59 -6.55 14.83
CA THR A 244 -2.94 -5.24 14.65
C THR A 244 -3.89 -4.16 14.14
N GLN A 245 -4.77 -4.50 13.19
CA GLN A 245 -5.63 -3.53 12.50
C GLN A 245 -7.00 -4.13 12.22
N ILE A 246 -8.04 -3.32 12.39
CA ILE A 246 -9.42 -3.64 12.03
C ILE A 246 -9.77 -2.89 10.75
N GLU A 247 -10.24 -3.63 9.77
CA GLU A 247 -10.81 -3.12 8.52
C GLU A 247 -12.32 -2.94 8.68
N HIS A 248 -12.85 -1.88 8.10
CA HIS A 248 -14.25 -1.47 8.14
C HIS A 248 -14.71 -1.05 9.55
N GLY A 249 -14.91 -2.00 10.46
CA GLY A 249 -15.35 -1.72 11.83
C GLY A 249 -16.80 -1.22 11.92
N THR A 250 -17.57 -1.19 10.82
CA THR A 250 -18.96 -0.69 10.82
C THR A 250 -19.80 -1.46 11.82
N LEU A 251 -20.66 -0.73 12.54
CA LEU A 251 -21.47 -1.21 13.65
C LEU A 251 -20.68 -1.53 14.94
N ALA A 252 -19.39 -1.17 15.03
CA ALA A 252 -18.67 -1.14 16.31
C ALA A 252 -19.31 -0.13 17.26
N THR A 253 -19.33 -0.46 18.53
CA THR A 253 -19.81 0.44 19.60
C THR A 253 -18.74 1.44 20.00
N ASP A 254 -19.11 2.49 20.75
CA ASP A 254 -18.11 3.42 21.31
C ASP A 254 -17.15 2.75 22.28
N ASP A 255 -17.61 1.71 22.98
CA ASP A 255 -16.76 0.93 23.89
C ASP A 255 -15.77 0.02 23.12
N ASP A 256 -16.13 -0.42 21.90
CA ASP A 256 -15.18 -1.11 21.03
C ASP A 256 -14.10 -0.16 20.49
N LEU A 257 -14.48 1.07 20.12
CA LEU A 257 -13.51 2.10 19.69
C LEU A 257 -12.55 2.49 20.82
N LYS A 258 -13.05 2.64 22.06
CA LYS A 258 -12.22 2.87 23.25
C LYS A 258 -11.28 1.69 23.51
N LEU A 259 -11.77 0.46 23.41
CA LEU A 259 -10.96 -0.74 23.57
C LEU A 259 -9.84 -0.81 22.53
N MET A 260 -10.13 -0.49 21.27
CA MET A 260 -9.11 -0.41 20.22
C MET A 260 -8.04 0.63 20.56
N ALA A 261 -8.45 1.81 21.03
CA ALA A 261 -7.53 2.87 21.45
C ALA A 261 -6.65 2.45 22.65
N GLU A 262 -7.21 1.72 23.62
CA GLU A 262 -6.49 1.19 24.78
C GLU A 262 -5.49 0.09 24.40
N LYS A 263 -5.85 -0.77 23.44
CA LYS A 263 -5.01 -1.86 22.94
C LYS A 263 -3.99 -1.41 21.90
N GLY A 264 -4.12 -0.20 21.37
CA GLY A 264 -3.27 0.31 20.28
C GLY A 264 -3.59 -0.30 18.93
N THR A 265 -4.76 -0.94 18.78
CA THR A 265 -5.25 -1.49 17.50
C THR A 265 -5.65 -0.36 16.57
N TYR A 266 -5.16 -0.42 15.31
CA TYR A 266 -5.52 0.55 14.29
C TYR A 266 -6.92 0.30 13.75
N LEU A 267 -7.61 1.38 13.34
CA LEU A 267 -8.87 1.30 12.60
C LEU A 267 -8.65 1.84 11.18
N ASP A 268 -9.09 1.10 10.20
CA ASP A 268 -9.24 1.53 8.81
C ASP A 268 -10.72 1.46 8.41
N PRO A 269 -11.46 2.58 8.53
CA PRO A 269 -12.94 2.53 8.48
C PRO A 269 -13.52 2.44 7.07
N GLN A 270 -12.78 2.76 5.98
CA GLN A 270 -13.28 2.92 4.60
C GLN A 270 -14.60 3.70 4.58
N ALA A 271 -14.50 5.04 4.62
CA ALA A 271 -15.64 5.92 4.84
C ALA A 271 -16.73 5.81 3.76
N GLY A 272 -16.31 5.80 2.47
CA GLY A 272 -17.28 5.85 1.38
C GLY A 272 -16.86 5.13 0.11
N LEU A 273 -15.66 5.35 -0.40
CA LEU A 273 -15.22 4.97 -1.75
C LEU A 273 -15.63 3.55 -2.16
N ILE A 274 -15.42 2.55 -1.31
CA ILE A 274 -15.70 1.14 -1.66
C ILE A 274 -17.20 0.91 -1.90
N ILE A 275 -18.06 1.40 -1.02
CA ILE A 275 -19.50 1.24 -1.16
C ILE A 275 -20.01 2.01 -2.37
N GLU A 276 -19.58 3.26 -2.53
CA GLU A 276 -19.94 4.10 -3.69
C GLU A 276 -19.48 3.47 -5.00
N ASN A 277 -18.29 2.89 -5.04
CA ASN A 277 -17.80 2.16 -6.22
C ASN A 277 -18.68 0.96 -6.57
N TYR A 278 -19.14 0.19 -5.59
CA TYR A 278 -20.08 -0.91 -5.84
C TYR A 278 -21.41 -0.39 -6.38
N LEU A 279 -21.97 0.68 -5.80
CA LEU A 279 -23.23 1.27 -6.23
C LEU A 279 -23.12 1.86 -7.65
N LEU A 280 -22.05 2.57 -7.94
CA LEU A 280 -21.75 3.15 -9.26
C LEU A 280 -21.60 2.08 -10.35
N ASN A 281 -21.00 0.96 -10.03
CA ASN A 281 -20.74 -0.14 -10.94
C ASN A 281 -21.71 -1.32 -10.74
N LYS A 282 -22.89 -1.10 -10.18
CA LYS A 282 -23.86 -2.13 -9.82
C LYS A 282 -24.08 -3.15 -10.94
N ASP A 283 -24.28 -2.69 -12.17
CA ASP A 283 -24.53 -3.53 -13.34
C ASP A 283 -23.36 -4.47 -13.71
N ARG A 284 -22.15 -4.12 -13.27
CA ARG A 284 -20.95 -4.91 -13.48
C ARG A 284 -20.69 -5.94 -12.38
N TYR A 285 -21.32 -5.76 -11.22
CA TYR A 285 -21.20 -6.65 -10.06
C TYR A 285 -22.41 -7.57 -9.90
N ILE A 286 -23.64 -7.05 -10.10
CA ILE A 286 -24.86 -7.80 -9.81
C ILE A 286 -24.91 -9.11 -10.59
N GLY A 287 -25.30 -10.20 -9.90
CA GLY A 287 -25.32 -11.54 -10.46
C GLY A 287 -23.97 -12.27 -10.44
N THR A 288 -22.87 -11.60 -10.07
CA THR A 288 -21.61 -12.29 -9.78
C THR A 288 -21.61 -12.84 -8.34
N PRO A 289 -20.75 -13.82 -8.00
CA PRO A 289 -20.76 -14.43 -6.67
C PRO A 289 -20.67 -13.40 -5.54
N GLY A 290 -21.63 -13.45 -4.60
CA GLY A 290 -21.69 -12.55 -3.45
C GLY A 290 -22.33 -11.17 -3.69
N TYR A 291 -22.81 -10.88 -4.90
CA TYR A 291 -23.45 -9.60 -5.26
C TYR A 291 -24.89 -9.80 -5.73
N THR A 292 -25.83 -9.70 -4.80
CA THR A 292 -27.28 -9.81 -5.02
C THR A 292 -27.97 -8.47 -4.92
N ALA A 293 -29.23 -8.39 -5.37
CA ALA A 293 -30.04 -7.16 -5.22
C ALA A 293 -30.20 -6.76 -3.74
N GLU A 294 -30.42 -7.73 -2.86
CA GLU A 294 -30.53 -7.54 -1.42
C GLU A 294 -29.22 -7.02 -0.82
N GLY A 295 -28.09 -7.56 -1.29
CA GLY A 295 -26.76 -7.10 -0.90
C GLY A 295 -26.51 -5.63 -1.27
N PHE A 296 -26.93 -5.19 -2.46
CA PHE A 296 -26.89 -3.78 -2.87
C PHE A 296 -27.79 -2.89 -2.00
N ALA A 297 -29.00 -3.33 -1.70
CA ALA A 297 -29.89 -2.61 -0.78
C ALA A 297 -29.32 -2.50 0.65
N ALA A 298 -28.56 -3.51 1.09
CA ALA A 298 -27.84 -3.46 2.35
C ALA A 298 -26.68 -2.42 2.31
N MET A 299 -25.92 -2.35 1.21
CA MET A 299 -24.86 -1.37 1.04
C MET A 299 -25.37 0.08 1.04
N GLU A 300 -26.50 0.36 0.37
CA GLU A 300 -27.14 1.68 0.41
C GLU A 300 -27.50 2.12 1.85
N LYS A 301 -27.94 1.19 2.68
CA LYS A 301 -28.28 1.46 4.09
C LYS A 301 -27.07 1.61 4.99
N ILE A 302 -25.96 0.98 4.65
CA ILE A 302 -24.77 0.96 5.50
C ILE A 302 -23.88 2.20 5.30
N LEU A 303 -23.91 2.83 4.13
CA LEU A 303 -23.05 3.97 3.82
C LEU A 303 -23.17 5.12 4.87
N PRO A 304 -24.38 5.59 5.25
CA PRO A 304 -24.47 6.60 6.30
C PRO A 304 -23.99 6.11 7.68
N LEU A 305 -24.03 4.81 7.95
CA LEU A 305 -23.48 4.25 9.19
C LEU A 305 -21.96 4.20 9.18
N ASN A 306 -21.33 4.01 8.02
CA ASN A 306 -19.87 4.17 7.88
C ASN A 306 -19.46 5.61 8.20
N HIS A 307 -20.14 6.61 7.65
CA HIS A 307 -19.88 8.03 7.98
C HIS A 307 -20.00 8.29 9.49
N GLN A 308 -21.05 7.76 10.13
CA GLN A 308 -21.23 7.87 11.59
C GLN A 308 -20.11 7.16 12.36
N LEU A 309 -19.64 5.99 11.90
CA LEU A 309 -18.49 5.33 12.51
C LEU A 309 -17.26 6.23 12.44
N VAL A 310 -16.95 6.80 11.27
CA VAL A 310 -15.80 7.70 11.11
C VAL A 310 -15.90 8.91 12.03
N GLN A 311 -17.10 9.53 12.14
CA GLN A 311 -17.36 10.66 13.05
C GLN A 311 -17.11 10.29 14.52
N ARG A 312 -17.53 9.11 14.97
CA ARG A 312 -17.31 8.61 16.34
C ARG A 312 -15.84 8.25 16.56
N ALA A 313 -15.22 7.58 15.60
CA ALA A 313 -13.82 7.21 15.65
C ALA A 313 -12.92 8.45 15.75
N ALA A 314 -13.15 9.48 14.94
CA ALA A 314 -12.40 10.74 14.97
C ALA A 314 -12.50 11.47 16.33
N LYS A 315 -13.58 11.26 17.09
CA LYS A 315 -13.78 11.79 18.45
C LYS A 315 -13.26 10.89 19.55
N THR A 316 -12.82 9.66 19.23
CA THR A 316 -12.31 8.71 20.22
C THR A 316 -10.84 9.03 20.54
N PRO A 317 -10.51 9.45 21.77
CA PRO A 317 -9.15 9.86 22.08
C PRO A 317 -8.14 8.71 21.91
N ARG A 318 -7.00 9.01 21.29
CA ARG A 318 -5.88 8.09 21.06
C ARG A 318 -6.18 6.93 20.08
N LEU A 319 -7.37 6.84 19.52
CA LEU A 319 -7.63 5.86 18.47
C LEU A 319 -6.83 6.23 17.21
N LYS A 320 -6.07 5.29 16.70
CA LYS A 320 -5.25 5.44 15.50
C LYS A 320 -6.08 5.06 14.27
N ILE A 321 -6.45 6.05 13.46
CA ILE A 321 -7.24 5.86 12.25
C ILE A 321 -6.33 5.98 11.04
N VAL A 322 -6.06 4.86 10.37
CA VAL A 322 -5.23 4.81 9.17
C VAL A 322 -6.08 5.02 7.90
N PHE A 323 -5.40 5.31 6.80
CA PHE A 323 -6.03 5.48 5.51
C PHE A 323 -5.92 4.18 4.70
N GLY A 324 -7.06 3.62 4.33
CA GLY A 324 -7.19 2.55 3.37
C GLY A 324 -8.49 2.69 2.61
N THR A 325 -8.55 2.17 1.41
CA THR A 325 -9.66 2.40 0.48
C THR A 325 -10.48 1.15 0.20
N ASP A 326 -9.94 -0.03 0.45
CA ASP A 326 -10.49 -1.30 -0.05
C ASP A 326 -10.70 -1.27 -1.57
N ALA A 327 -9.76 -0.62 -2.29
CA ALA A 327 -9.90 -0.43 -3.73
C ALA A 327 -9.96 -1.77 -4.46
N VAL A 328 -11.02 -1.92 -5.26
CA VAL A 328 -11.34 -3.11 -6.05
C VAL A 328 -11.58 -2.72 -7.52
N ALA A 329 -12.08 -3.64 -8.34
CA ALA A 329 -12.44 -3.36 -9.72
C ALA A 329 -13.29 -2.07 -9.85
N GLY A 330 -12.80 -1.12 -10.64
CA GLY A 330 -13.46 0.18 -10.91
C GLY A 330 -13.07 1.34 -10.00
N SER A 331 -12.30 1.11 -8.91
CA SER A 331 -11.89 2.17 -8.00
C SER A 331 -10.39 2.52 -8.06
N HIS A 332 -9.53 1.69 -8.64
CA HIS A 332 -8.12 2.01 -8.79
C HIS A 332 -7.89 3.31 -9.57
N GLY A 333 -7.03 4.18 -9.02
CA GLY A 333 -6.82 5.54 -9.51
C GLY A 333 -7.82 6.56 -8.96
N ARG A 334 -8.86 6.11 -8.24
CA ARG A 334 -9.82 6.94 -7.51
C ARG A 334 -9.63 6.89 -6.00
N ASN A 335 -8.58 6.23 -5.52
CA ASN A 335 -8.28 6.05 -4.09
C ASN A 335 -8.39 7.36 -3.29
N ALA A 336 -8.04 8.50 -3.89
CA ALA A 336 -8.11 9.82 -3.24
C ALA A 336 -9.54 10.29 -2.92
N GLU A 337 -10.60 9.69 -3.49
CA GLU A 337 -11.99 10.00 -3.13
C GLU A 337 -12.27 9.72 -1.65
N GLU A 338 -11.65 8.69 -1.10
CA GLU A 338 -11.77 8.34 0.32
C GLU A 338 -11.37 9.50 1.26
N PHE A 339 -10.42 10.37 0.88
CA PHE A 339 -10.13 11.60 1.64
C PHE A 339 -11.33 12.53 1.69
N ILE A 340 -12.05 12.64 0.57
CA ILE A 340 -13.21 13.54 0.46
C ILE A 340 -14.32 13.03 1.35
N ASP A 341 -14.61 11.74 1.31
CA ASP A 341 -15.63 11.10 2.13
C ASP A 341 -15.31 11.22 3.62
N ARG A 342 -14.05 10.98 4.02
CA ARG A 342 -13.60 11.16 5.41
C ARG A 342 -13.77 12.58 5.91
N VAL A 343 -13.45 13.60 5.10
CA VAL A 343 -13.52 15.00 5.52
C VAL A 343 -14.96 15.52 5.45
N ARG A 344 -15.66 15.31 4.34
CA ARG A 344 -17.01 15.90 4.13
C ARG A 344 -18.08 15.17 4.91
N ASP A 345 -18.10 13.87 4.85
CA ASP A 345 -19.15 13.03 5.42
C ASP A 345 -18.75 12.45 6.78
N GLY A 346 -17.48 12.11 6.95
CA GLY A 346 -16.90 11.65 8.20
C GLY A 346 -16.51 12.74 9.18
N GLY A 347 -16.45 14.02 8.76
CA GLY A 347 -16.11 15.15 9.63
C GLY A 347 -14.68 15.10 10.18
N VAL A 348 -13.78 14.40 9.51
CA VAL A 348 -12.36 14.32 9.87
C VAL A 348 -11.67 15.62 9.51
N ASP A 349 -10.79 16.09 10.39
CA ASP A 349 -9.93 17.24 10.10
C ASP A 349 -9.06 16.96 8.86
N PRO A 350 -8.97 17.88 7.88
CA PRO A 350 -8.21 17.65 6.65
C PRO A 350 -6.73 17.29 6.88
N MET A 351 -6.05 17.91 7.86
CA MET A 351 -4.66 17.57 8.18
C MET A 351 -4.57 16.16 8.80
N ALA A 352 -5.50 15.79 9.67
CA ALA A 352 -5.57 14.44 10.23
C ALA A 352 -5.81 13.39 9.13
N ALA A 353 -6.63 13.70 8.12
CA ALA A 353 -6.82 12.84 6.96
C ALA A 353 -5.52 12.67 6.17
N MET A 354 -4.75 13.76 5.92
CA MET A 354 -3.44 13.66 5.26
C MET A 354 -2.45 12.82 6.08
N VAL A 355 -2.36 13.04 7.40
CA VAL A 355 -1.46 12.29 8.29
C VAL A 355 -1.81 10.80 8.30
N SER A 356 -3.10 10.43 8.20
CA SER A 356 -3.54 9.03 8.17
C SER A 356 -2.99 8.25 6.97
N ALA A 357 -2.80 8.92 5.83
CA ALA A 357 -2.21 8.35 4.61
C ALA A 357 -0.68 8.59 4.50
N ASN A 358 -0.07 9.18 5.50
CA ASN A 358 1.36 9.50 5.52
C ASN A 358 2.05 8.82 6.71
N SER A 359 2.47 9.60 7.74
CA SER A 359 3.26 9.05 8.85
C SER A 359 2.51 7.97 9.65
N LEU A 360 1.21 8.12 9.86
CA LEU A 360 0.42 7.11 10.57
C LEU A 360 0.24 5.84 9.73
N GLY A 361 0.02 5.96 8.42
CA GLY A 361 0.02 4.80 7.51
C GLY A 361 1.36 4.07 7.50
N ALA A 362 2.48 4.81 7.48
CA ALA A 362 3.82 4.23 7.57
C ALA A 362 4.05 3.53 8.92
N GLU A 363 3.57 4.11 10.03
CA GLU A 363 3.62 3.51 11.36
C GLU A 363 2.84 2.18 11.40
N ALA A 364 1.61 2.19 10.91
CA ALA A 364 0.77 0.99 10.85
C ALA A 364 1.38 -0.13 10.00
N MET A 365 2.15 0.24 8.96
CA MET A 365 2.87 -0.72 8.11
C MET A 365 4.24 -1.14 8.66
N GLY A 366 4.73 -0.54 9.76
CA GLY A 366 6.08 -0.78 10.27
C GLY A 366 7.19 -0.21 9.37
N LEU A 367 6.91 0.87 8.64
CA LEU A 367 7.82 1.49 7.66
C LEU A 367 8.16 2.96 8.00
N SER A 368 7.95 3.40 9.24
CA SER A 368 8.18 4.80 9.66
C SER A 368 9.63 5.30 9.47
N ASP A 369 10.59 4.38 9.46
CA ASP A 369 12.01 4.64 9.21
C ASP A 369 12.35 4.74 7.72
N GLN A 370 11.39 4.49 6.84
CA GLN A 370 11.60 4.43 5.39
C GLN A 370 10.75 5.45 4.62
N ILE A 371 9.46 5.61 4.96
CA ILE A 371 8.48 6.37 4.19
C ILE A 371 7.51 7.16 5.09
N GLY A 372 6.53 7.83 4.48
CA GLY A 372 5.41 8.50 5.16
C GLY A 372 5.71 9.91 5.63
N SER A 373 6.93 10.42 5.39
CA SER A 373 7.27 11.80 5.73
C SER A 373 8.31 12.36 4.75
N ILE A 374 8.34 13.68 4.60
CA ILE A 374 9.43 14.37 3.90
C ILE A 374 10.48 14.76 4.94
N ALA A 375 11.49 13.91 5.11
CA ALA A 375 12.58 14.13 6.06
C ALA A 375 13.89 13.48 5.56
N PRO A 376 15.07 14.03 5.94
CA PRO A 376 16.35 13.42 5.60
C PRO A 376 16.44 11.96 6.09
N GLY A 377 16.99 11.10 5.24
CA GLY A 377 17.13 9.66 5.48
C GLY A 377 15.97 8.81 4.97
N LEU A 378 14.78 9.37 4.74
CA LEU A 378 13.62 8.67 4.20
C LEU A 378 13.68 8.55 2.67
N GLN A 379 12.89 7.67 2.12
CA GLN A 379 12.77 7.51 0.67
C GLN A 379 12.11 8.74 0.05
N ALA A 380 12.55 9.11 -1.13
CA ALA A 380 12.02 10.23 -1.88
C ALA A 380 10.71 9.83 -2.59
N ASP A 381 9.67 9.61 -1.79
CA ASP A 381 8.29 9.41 -2.21
C ASP A 381 7.57 10.75 -2.01
N ILE A 382 7.39 11.51 -3.08
CA ILE A 382 6.95 12.92 -3.04
C ILE A 382 5.87 13.14 -4.10
N ILE A 383 4.78 13.80 -3.73
CA ILE A 383 3.74 14.22 -4.66
C ILE A 383 3.50 15.73 -4.56
N ALA A 384 2.85 16.30 -5.58
CA ALA A 384 2.36 17.65 -5.50
C ALA A 384 0.94 17.76 -6.09
N LEU A 385 0.13 18.58 -5.42
CA LEU A 385 -1.25 18.86 -5.78
C LEU A 385 -1.37 20.27 -6.38
N ASP A 386 -2.23 20.38 -7.40
CA ASP A 386 -2.74 21.68 -7.83
C ASP A 386 -3.89 22.09 -6.91
N GLY A 387 -3.55 22.87 -5.89
CA GLY A 387 -4.43 23.32 -4.82
C GLY A 387 -3.98 22.90 -3.43
N ASP A 388 -4.66 23.42 -2.42
CA ASP A 388 -4.40 23.21 -1.00
C ASP A 388 -5.50 22.31 -0.39
N PRO A 389 -5.22 21.04 -0.03
CA PRO A 389 -6.24 20.12 0.48
C PRO A 389 -6.77 20.50 1.86
N LEU A 390 -6.10 21.40 2.59
CA LEU A 390 -6.63 21.93 3.87
C LEU A 390 -7.71 22.97 3.66
N LYS A 391 -7.73 23.65 2.49
CA LYS A 391 -8.75 24.65 2.13
C LYS A 391 -9.85 24.05 1.29
N ASP A 392 -9.49 23.16 0.37
CA ASP A 392 -10.40 22.45 -0.51
C ASP A 392 -9.92 20.99 -0.63
N ILE A 393 -10.59 20.10 0.11
CA ILE A 393 -10.22 18.68 0.11
C ILE A 393 -10.25 18.07 -1.30
N THR A 394 -11.04 18.63 -2.24
CA THR A 394 -11.07 18.10 -3.62
C THR A 394 -9.76 18.30 -4.39
N ALA A 395 -8.80 19.09 -3.85
CA ALA A 395 -7.44 19.20 -4.39
C ALA A 395 -6.74 17.85 -4.48
N VAL A 396 -7.12 16.85 -3.66
CA VAL A 396 -6.57 15.48 -3.72
C VAL A 396 -6.77 14.79 -5.08
N ARG A 397 -7.76 15.24 -5.87
CA ARG A 397 -7.98 14.76 -7.25
C ARG A 397 -6.96 15.30 -8.26
N ARG A 398 -6.23 16.35 -7.89
CA ARG A 398 -5.35 17.12 -8.81
C ARG A 398 -3.88 16.87 -8.49
N VAL A 399 -3.48 15.58 -8.43
CA VAL A 399 -2.07 15.21 -8.34
C VAL A 399 -1.40 15.50 -9.67
N VAL A 400 -0.40 16.38 -9.70
CA VAL A 400 0.29 16.83 -10.92
C VAL A 400 1.78 16.48 -10.92
N PHE A 401 2.32 16.07 -9.78
CA PHE A 401 3.70 15.57 -9.65
C PHE A 401 3.69 14.29 -8.83
N VAL A 402 4.46 13.27 -9.27
CA VAL A 402 4.64 12.00 -8.56
C VAL A 402 6.09 11.56 -8.69
N MET A 403 6.77 11.45 -7.57
CA MET A 403 8.09 10.83 -7.43
C MET A 403 7.98 9.67 -6.45
N LYS A 404 8.53 8.51 -6.80
CA LYS A 404 8.66 7.34 -5.92
C LYS A 404 10.09 6.84 -5.96
N GLY A 405 10.73 6.74 -4.80
CA GLY A 405 12.12 6.30 -4.67
C GLY A 405 13.08 7.14 -5.54
N GLY A 406 12.86 8.46 -5.62
CA GLY A 406 13.68 9.39 -6.41
C GLY A 406 13.43 9.38 -7.92
N VAL A 407 12.56 8.49 -8.42
CA VAL A 407 12.17 8.43 -9.85
C VAL A 407 10.88 9.22 -10.06
N VAL A 408 10.89 10.16 -11.00
CA VAL A 408 9.72 10.97 -11.38
C VAL A 408 8.88 10.22 -12.41
N TYR A 409 7.63 9.96 -12.08
CA TYR A 409 6.65 9.28 -12.94
C TYR A 409 5.63 10.25 -13.56
N LYS A 410 5.38 11.37 -12.88
CA LYS A 410 4.49 12.43 -13.34
C LYS A 410 5.10 13.79 -13.01
N SER A 411 5.04 14.73 -13.92
CA SER A 411 5.54 16.08 -13.73
C SER A 411 4.66 17.06 -14.50
N PRO A 412 4.38 18.26 -13.96
CA PRO A 412 3.73 19.30 -14.75
C PRO A 412 4.57 19.59 -15.99
N ALA A 413 3.92 19.98 -17.07
CA ALA A 413 4.62 20.40 -18.28
C ALA A 413 5.61 21.51 -17.95
N ARG A 414 6.84 21.40 -18.46
CA ARG A 414 7.80 22.52 -18.38
C ARG A 414 7.26 23.61 -19.33
N HIS A 415 6.88 24.75 -18.77
CA HIS A 415 6.56 25.96 -19.55
C HIS A 415 7.83 26.73 -19.86
#